data_3ae4d8cf5faa61275c605e1b0d69df12
#
_entry.id   3ae4d8cf5faa61275c605e1b0d69df12
#
_cell.length_a   1.000
_cell.length_b   1.000
_cell.length_c   1.000
_cell.angle_alpha   90.00
_cell.angle_beta   90.00
_cell.angle_gamma   90.00
#
_symmetry.space_group_name_H-M   'P 1'
#
loop_
_entity.id
_entity.type
_entity.pdbx_description
1 polymer ?
#
loop_
_entity_poly.entity_id
_entity_poly.type
_entity_poly.pdbx_seq_one_letter_code
_entity_poly.pdbx_strand_id
1 'polypeptide(L)'
;MPGRTRANGEGSIFPYRNGYAAYVWVDKPDGKRDRKYVYGQTREIVHEKWLKLHHQAKAGPVATRVPTLARYLGYWLEEIVKPNLAPATYVSYEGFTRLYIVPGIGAKRLDRLQVKDVQTWINKVARTCQCCAQGKDAARPPAKRRCCALGACCNAVPSDSAIKGLRATLRAALSQAVTEELVSRNVAALVKLRATRKRPGTAWDSEEARRFLEAARADSDPMYAAWVLLLVLGLRRGELLGLAWDDIDQAAGELNVSWQLQRIGGQLVRRETKTAESDASMPLPEICRTALAIRRAEQAADRKAAGEVWQKSSLVFTTRFGTPIEPRNFNRAWEARIRRYGLREITPHGARRTCASILADLDVHPRVAMQILRHADFKVTMEIYTRVSSKQTREALKRLGDRMNGTESA
;
A
#
# COMPACT_ATOMS: atom_id res chain seq x y z
N MET A 1 44.68 55.17 0.86
CA MET A 1 44.42 54.20 -0.22
C MET A 1 42.93 54.19 -0.50
N PRO A 2 42.45 54.52 -1.72
CA PRO A 2 41.02 54.54 -2.00
C PRO A 2 40.48 53.12 -2.00
N GLY A 3 39.35 52.94 -1.29
CA GLY A 3 38.63 51.68 -1.16
C GLY A 3 38.18 51.14 -2.52
N ARG A 4 38.52 49.92 -2.84
CA ARG A 4 38.01 49.18 -4.02
C ARG A 4 36.47 49.23 -4.02
N THR A 5 35.90 49.90 -4.98
CA THR A 5 34.45 49.86 -5.28
C THR A 5 34.07 48.43 -5.59
N ARG A 6 33.11 47.90 -4.83
CA ARG A 6 32.60 46.50 -5.03
C ARG A 6 31.79 46.47 -6.32
N ALA A 7 32.00 45.44 -7.13
CA ALA A 7 31.17 45.20 -8.30
C ALA A 7 29.71 44.93 -7.88
N ASN A 8 28.73 45.48 -8.63
CA ASN A 8 27.30 45.24 -8.41
C ASN A 8 27.02 43.74 -8.53
N GLY A 9 26.66 43.11 -7.40
CA GLY A 9 26.36 41.69 -7.34
C GLY A 9 27.31 40.84 -6.45
N GLU A 10 28.41 41.42 -5.95
CA GLU A 10 29.24 40.77 -4.92
C GLU A 10 28.60 41.00 -3.54
N GLY A 11 28.03 39.95 -2.96
CA GLY A 11 27.53 39.95 -1.59
C GLY A 11 28.65 40.28 -0.59
N SER A 12 28.32 41.00 0.51
CA SER A 12 29.26 41.26 1.60
C SER A 12 29.69 39.96 2.28
N ILE A 13 30.87 39.41 1.91
CA ILE A 13 31.53 38.32 2.63
C ILE A 13 32.44 38.96 3.68
N PHE A 14 32.22 38.65 4.95
CA PHE A 14 32.97 39.21 6.08
C PHE A 14 33.55 38.09 6.95
N PRO A 15 34.67 38.32 7.68
CA PRO A 15 35.21 37.40 8.64
C PRO A 15 34.23 37.09 9.77
N TYR A 16 34.09 35.84 10.14
CA TYR A 16 33.21 35.40 11.23
C TYR A 16 33.77 34.17 11.93
N ARG A 17 34.11 34.29 13.21
CA ARG A 17 34.83 33.25 13.98
C ARG A 17 36.10 32.76 13.23
N ASN A 18 36.28 31.46 13.04
CA ASN A 18 37.43 30.87 12.34
C ASN A 18 37.19 30.73 10.83
N GLY A 19 36.38 31.60 10.19
CA GLY A 19 36.08 31.55 8.78
C GLY A 19 35.41 32.81 8.28
N TYR A 20 34.49 32.66 7.33
CA TYR A 20 33.76 33.76 6.68
C TYR A 20 32.27 33.54 6.73
N ALA A 21 31.50 34.61 6.67
CA ALA A 21 30.06 34.62 6.55
C ALA A 21 29.59 35.63 5.49
N ALA A 22 28.42 35.37 4.93
CA ALA A 22 27.68 36.34 4.12
C ALA A 22 26.18 36.17 4.41
N TYR A 23 25.38 37.15 4.04
CA TYR A 23 23.91 37.06 4.13
C TYR A 23 23.24 37.46 2.83
N VAL A 24 22.03 36.97 2.66
CA VAL A 24 21.09 37.44 1.62
C VAL A 24 19.82 37.85 2.34
N TRP A 25 19.23 38.96 1.89
CA TRP A 25 17.88 39.33 2.27
C TRP A 25 16.89 38.42 1.57
N VAL A 26 16.05 37.75 2.31
CA VAL A 26 15.05 36.82 1.80
C VAL A 26 13.66 37.21 2.29
N ASP A 27 12.67 37.09 1.43
CA ASP A 27 11.29 37.20 1.83
C ASP A 27 10.86 35.84 2.43
N LYS A 28 10.22 35.86 3.60
CA LYS A 28 9.67 34.69 4.25
C LYS A 28 8.30 34.34 3.67
N PRO A 29 7.84 33.08 3.85
CA PRO A 29 6.47 32.73 3.48
C PRO A 29 5.38 33.56 4.18
N ASP A 30 5.69 34.17 5.33
CA ASP A 30 4.79 35.07 6.07
C ASP A 30 4.83 36.52 5.57
N GLY A 31 5.49 36.80 4.43
CA GLY A 31 5.64 38.12 3.82
C GLY A 31 6.66 39.03 4.51
N LYS A 32 7.31 38.60 5.58
CA LYS A 32 8.33 39.40 6.27
C LYS A 32 9.70 39.18 5.64
N ARG A 33 10.48 40.26 5.59
CA ARG A 33 11.86 40.21 5.09
C ARG A 33 12.84 39.92 6.23
N ASP A 34 13.79 38.98 5.99
CA ASP A 34 14.78 38.54 6.99
C ASP A 34 16.14 38.29 6.34
N ARG A 35 17.20 38.25 7.15
CA ARG A 35 18.55 37.92 6.70
C ARG A 35 18.81 36.44 6.90
N LYS A 36 19.14 35.73 5.82
CA LYS A 36 19.62 34.37 5.89
C LYS A 36 21.13 34.33 5.70
N TYR A 37 21.87 33.76 6.67
CA TYR A 37 23.33 33.73 6.68
C TYR A 37 23.85 32.44 6.10
N VAL A 38 24.98 32.54 5.40
CA VAL A 38 25.79 31.39 4.95
C VAL A 38 27.20 31.49 5.56
N TYR A 39 27.78 30.35 5.86
CA TYR A 39 29.08 30.25 6.56
C TYR A 39 30.00 29.27 5.83
N GLY A 40 31.33 29.51 5.87
CA GLY A 40 32.34 28.63 5.31
C GLY A 40 33.74 28.95 5.85
N GLN A 41 34.69 28.04 5.67
CA GLN A 41 36.07 28.22 6.09
C GLN A 41 36.84 29.18 5.18
N THR A 42 36.49 29.24 3.88
CA THR A 42 37.13 30.15 2.91
C THR A 42 36.07 31.07 2.27
N ARG A 43 36.57 32.18 1.67
CA ARG A 43 35.67 33.15 0.98
C ARG A 43 35.00 32.52 -0.22
N GLU A 44 35.66 31.65 -0.95
CA GLU A 44 35.18 30.97 -2.13
C GLU A 44 33.96 30.06 -1.76
N ILE A 45 34.10 29.27 -0.68
CA ILE A 45 32.99 28.42 -0.18
C ILE A 45 31.78 29.26 0.23
N VAL A 46 32.01 30.41 0.87
CA VAL A 46 30.93 31.30 1.26
C VAL A 46 30.29 31.97 0.03
N HIS A 47 31.11 32.36 -0.95
CA HIS A 47 30.61 32.95 -2.19
C HIS A 47 29.72 31.97 -2.98
N GLU A 48 30.14 30.74 -3.14
CA GLU A 48 29.33 29.70 -3.79
C GLU A 48 27.99 29.48 -3.08
N LYS A 49 28.00 29.38 -1.74
CA LYS A 49 26.78 29.26 -0.94
C LYS A 49 25.90 30.49 -1.02
N TRP A 50 26.50 31.67 -1.05
CA TRP A 50 25.80 32.94 -1.19
C TRP A 50 25.11 33.06 -2.55
N LEU A 51 25.79 32.67 -3.64
CA LEU A 51 25.20 32.64 -4.98
C LEU A 51 23.98 31.74 -5.03
N LYS A 52 24.10 30.51 -4.51
CA LYS A 52 22.96 29.57 -4.44
C LYS A 52 21.78 30.16 -3.67
N LEU A 53 22.04 30.76 -2.51
CA LEU A 53 20.99 31.38 -1.69
C LEU A 53 20.39 32.61 -2.36
N HIS A 54 21.20 33.41 -3.05
CA HIS A 54 20.74 34.60 -3.79
C HIS A 54 19.83 34.23 -4.96
N HIS A 55 20.16 33.18 -5.70
CA HIS A 55 19.30 32.60 -6.74
C HIS A 55 17.96 32.10 -6.17
N GLN A 56 18.00 31.41 -5.03
CA GLN A 56 16.77 30.96 -4.35
C GLN A 56 15.90 32.14 -3.91
N ALA A 57 16.50 33.18 -3.34
CA ALA A 57 15.79 34.38 -2.90
C ALA A 57 15.14 35.18 -4.05
N LYS A 58 15.74 35.10 -5.26
CA LYS A 58 15.15 35.67 -6.47
C LYS A 58 14.00 34.86 -7.05
N ALA A 59 14.04 33.56 -6.84
CA ALA A 59 13.01 32.60 -7.31
C ALA A 59 11.74 32.63 -6.46
N GLY A 60 11.83 33.08 -5.19
CA GLY A 60 10.66 33.15 -4.31
C GLY A 60 11.00 33.26 -2.82
N PRO A 61 9.99 33.17 -1.93
CA PRO A 61 10.18 33.24 -0.48
C PRO A 61 11.06 32.09 0.02
N VAL A 62 12.01 32.40 0.90
CA VAL A 62 12.95 31.42 1.46
C VAL A 62 12.70 31.21 2.94
N ALA A 63 12.42 29.97 3.35
CA ALA A 63 12.25 29.62 4.75
C ALA A 63 13.55 29.90 5.55
N THR A 64 13.48 30.77 6.54
CA THR A 64 14.63 31.12 7.42
C THR A 64 14.80 30.13 8.56
N ARG A 65 13.75 29.38 8.93
CA ARG A 65 13.77 28.34 9.95
C ARG A 65 13.27 27.03 9.35
N VAL A 66 14.20 26.14 9.05
CA VAL A 66 13.86 24.79 8.59
C VAL A 66 13.48 23.93 9.81
N PRO A 67 12.30 23.30 9.83
CA PRO A 67 11.84 22.51 10.96
C PRO A 67 12.67 21.22 11.16
N THR A 68 12.51 20.59 12.32
CA THR A 68 12.95 19.21 12.51
C THR A 68 12.10 18.26 11.68
N LEU A 69 12.63 17.08 11.36
CA LEU A 69 11.91 16.05 10.63
C LEU A 69 10.59 15.67 11.35
N ALA A 70 10.60 15.54 12.68
CA ALA A 70 9.39 15.23 13.46
C ALA A 70 8.30 16.27 13.27
N ARG A 71 8.64 17.58 13.35
CA ARG A 71 7.66 18.67 13.17
C ARG A 71 7.11 18.69 11.74
N TYR A 72 7.99 18.50 10.77
CA TYR A 72 7.58 18.44 9.36
C TYR A 72 6.65 17.25 9.08
N LEU A 73 6.97 16.07 9.57
CA LEU A 73 6.14 14.88 9.39
C LEU A 73 4.75 15.03 10.02
N GLY A 74 4.64 15.72 11.16
CA GLY A 74 3.34 16.06 11.75
C GLY A 74 2.50 16.93 10.81
N TYR A 75 3.06 18.01 10.30
CA TYR A 75 2.42 18.86 9.29
C TYR A 75 2.04 18.07 8.04
N TRP A 76 2.98 17.31 7.46
CA TRP A 76 2.77 16.54 6.26
C TRP A 76 1.63 15.51 6.40
N LEU A 77 1.52 14.85 7.55
CA LEU A 77 0.45 13.89 7.81
C LEU A 77 -0.92 14.55 7.87
N GLU A 78 -1.05 15.69 8.57
CA GLU A 78 -2.34 16.33 8.78
C GLU A 78 -2.79 17.15 7.56
N GLU A 79 -1.88 17.93 6.95
CA GLU A 79 -2.24 18.89 5.91
C GLU A 79 -2.13 18.30 4.49
N ILE A 80 -1.27 17.30 4.28
CA ILE A 80 -1.03 16.74 2.94
C ILE A 80 -1.61 15.32 2.80
N VAL A 81 -1.31 14.43 3.74
CA VAL A 81 -1.71 13.01 3.60
C VAL A 81 -3.18 12.81 3.91
N LYS A 82 -3.65 13.34 5.02
CA LYS A 82 -5.01 13.11 5.53
C LYS A 82 -6.12 13.58 4.58
N PRO A 83 -6.04 14.78 3.98
CA PRO A 83 -7.06 15.24 3.05
C PRO A 83 -6.97 14.60 1.65
N ASN A 84 -5.77 14.20 1.21
CA ASN A 84 -5.53 13.81 -0.18
C ASN A 84 -5.37 12.30 -0.40
N LEU A 85 -5.13 11.51 0.63
CA LEU A 85 -4.87 10.08 0.50
C LEU A 85 -5.93 9.22 1.20
N ALA A 86 -6.01 7.96 0.79
CA ALA A 86 -6.92 7.01 1.41
C ALA A 86 -6.63 6.87 2.92
N PRO A 87 -7.66 6.80 3.79
CA PRO A 87 -7.49 6.69 5.26
C PRO A 87 -6.57 5.54 5.69
N ALA A 88 -6.59 4.39 5.00
CA ALA A 88 -5.68 3.29 5.27
C ALA A 88 -4.21 3.65 5.00
N THR A 89 -3.94 4.53 4.03
CA THR A 89 -2.59 5.05 3.75
C THR A 89 -2.15 6.01 4.86
N TYR A 90 -3.04 6.91 5.30
CA TYR A 90 -2.78 7.78 6.44
C TYR A 90 -2.41 6.97 7.69
N VAL A 91 -3.23 5.99 8.09
CA VAL A 91 -2.96 5.13 9.26
C VAL A 91 -1.62 4.40 9.14
N SER A 92 -1.29 3.94 7.93
CA SER A 92 0.00 3.28 7.67
C SER A 92 1.17 4.24 7.82
N TYR A 93 1.08 5.43 7.23
CA TYR A 93 2.12 6.46 7.28
C TYR A 93 2.28 7.04 8.69
N GLU A 94 1.17 7.28 9.39
CA GLU A 94 1.18 7.70 10.80
C GLU A 94 1.88 6.66 11.67
N GLY A 95 1.51 5.38 11.54
CA GLY A 95 2.12 4.29 12.29
C GLY A 95 3.64 4.18 12.04
N PHE A 96 4.10 4.27 10.80
CA PHE A 96 5.54 4.29 10.50
C PHE A 96 6.23 5.53 11.06
N THR A 97 5.60 6.68 10.97
CA THR A 97 6.12 7.95 11.48
C THR A 97 6.28 7.90 12.99
N ARG A 98 5.22 7.59 13.71
CA ARG A 98 5.19 7.59 15.18
C ARG A 98 6.06 6.52 15.81
N LEU A 99 6.01 5.29 15.27
CA LEU A 99 6.67 4.14 15.90
C LEU A 99 8.15 4.00 15.53
N TYR A 100 8.58 4.58 14.40
CA TYR A 100 9.93 4.32 13.87
C TYR A 100 10.69 5.59 13.48
N ILE A 101 10.09 6.47 12.65
CA ILE A 101 10.84 7.58 12.05
C ILE A 101 11.13 8.65 13.11
N VAL A 102 10.11 9.11 13.83
CA VAL A 102 10.25 10.15 14.83
C VAL A 102 11.19 9.71 15.97
N PRO A 103 11.06 8.51 16.58
CA PRO A 103 12.00 8.08 17.61
C PRO A 103 13.44 7.88 17.11
N GLY A 104 13.61 7.57 15.84
CA GLY A 104 14.93 7.26 15.28
C GLY A 104 15.72 8.45 14.77
N ILE A 105 15.07 9.30 13.97
CA ILE A 105 15.72 10.43 13.27
C ILE A 105 14.92 11.73 13.31
N GLY A 106 13.79 11.76 14.02
CA GLY A 106 12.87 12.90 14.04
C GLY A 106 13.46 14.20 14.60
N ALA A 107 14.44 14.12 15.50
CA ALA A 107 15.12 15.28 16.07
C ALA A 107 16.04 16.03 15.08
N LYS A 108 16.41 15.39 13.96
CA LYS A 108 17.26 16.03 12.95
C LYS A 108 16.51 17.10 12.19
N ARG A 109 17.18 18.22 11.90
CA ARG A 109 16.64 19.25 11.00
C ARG A 109 16.60 18.71 9.57
N LEU A 110 15.56 19.07 8.81
CA LEU A 110 15.38 18.64 7.42
C LEU A 110 16.57 18.99 6.53
N ASP A 111 17.09 20.22 6.65
CA ASP A 111 18.21 20.73 5.85
C ASP A 111 19.56 20.06 6.18
N ARG A 112 19.63 19.35 7.31
CA ARG A 112 20.84 18.63 7.76
C ARG A 112 20.72 17.13 7.67
N LEU A 113 19.61 16.62 7.20
CA LEU A 113 19.39 15.19 7.03
C LEU A 113 20.21 14.68 5.82
N GLN A 114 21.07 13.70 6.06
CA GLN A 114 21.95 13.11 5.05
C GLN A 114 21.53 11.69 4.69
N VAL A 115 21.94 11.22 3.50
CA VAL A 115 21.71 9.83 3.06
C VAL A 115 22.29 8.84 4.09
N LYS A 116 23.48 9.12 4.64
CA LYS A 116 24.13 8.29 5.67
C LYS A 116 23.26 8.13 6.92
N ASP A 117 22.62 9.21 7.37
CA ASP A 117 21.75 9.17 8.54
C ASP A 117 20.58 8.22 8.35
N VAL A 118 19.90 8.35 7.20
CA VAL A 118 18.73 7.51 6.87
C VAL A 118 19.17 6.05 6.65
N GLN A 119 20.30 5.82 5.97
CA GLN A 119 20.82 4.47 5.74
C GLN A 119 21.17 3.78 7.05
N THR A 120 21.93 4.46 7.93
CA THR A 120 22.33 3.90 9.24
C THR A 120 21.11 3.62 10.11
N TRP A 121 20.13 4.54 10.14
CA TRP A 121 18.88 4.35 10.88
C TRP A 121 18.08 3.14 10.37
N ILE A 122 17.86 3.02 9.06
CA ILE A 122 17.12 1.89 8.47
C ILE A 122 17.82 0.57 8.78
N ASN A 123 19.16 0.51 8.64
CA ASN A 123 19.94 -0.69 8.97
C ASN A 123 19.81 -1.06 10.47
N LYS A 124 19.80 -0.07 11.36
CA LYS A 124 19.56 -0.27 12.79
C LYS A 124 18.18 -0.83 13.03
N VAL A 125 17.12 -0.21 12.48
CA VAL A 125 15.74 -0.67 12.62
C VAL A 125 15.56 -2.11 12.14
N ALA A 126 16.16 -2.46 11.01
CA ALA A 126 16.09 -3.81 10.43
C ALA A 126 16.66 -4.92 11.34
N ARG A 127 17.55 -4.56 12.27
CA ARG A 127 18.21 -5.51 13.19
C ARG A 127 17.72 -5.40 14.64
N THR A 128 16.90 -4.41 14.95
CA THR A 128 16.44 -4.14 16.31
C THR A 128 15.11 -4.81 16.58
N CYS A 129 15.03 -5.54 17.69
CA CYS A 129 13.76 -6.08 18.18
C CYS A 129 12.76 -4.95 18.47
N GLN A 130 11.65 -4.92 17.76
CA GLN A 130 10.64 -3.87 17.87
C GLN A 130 9.77 -4.04 19.14
N CYS A 131 9.74 -5.22 19.72
CA CYS A 131 9.12 -5.42 21.03
C CYS A 131 9.91 -4.70 22.13
N CYS A 132 11.24 -4.82 22.12
CA CYS A 132 12.11 -4.07 23.03
C CYS A 132 12.04 -2.56 22.75
N ALA A 133 12.26 -2.16 21.49
CA ALA A 133 12.38 -0.74 21.12
C ALA A 133 11.11 0.07 21.40
N GLN A 134 9.94 -0.56 21.33
CA GLN A 134 8.63 0.07 21.50
C GLN A 134 7.97 -0.28 22.84
N GLY A 135 8.64 -1.02 23.72
CA GLY A 135 8.11 -1.41 25.03
C GLY A 135 6.84 -2.28 24.98
N LYS A 136 6.61 -3.00 23.87
CA LYS A 136 5.34 -3.70 23.61
C LYS A 136 4.98 -4.74 24.68
N ASP A 137 5.97 -5.47 25.17
CA ASP A 137 5.74 -6.47 26.21
C ASP A 137 5.61 -5.84 27.60
N ALA A 138 6.36 -4.76 27.85
CA ALA A 138 6.27 -3.99 29.10
C ALA A 138 4.91 -3.31 29.27
N ALA A 139 4.29 -2.88 28.15
CA ALA A 139 2.95 -2.29 28.16
C ALA A 139 1.82 -3.30 28.42
N ARG A 140 2.10 -4.61 28.45
CA ARG A 140 1.11 -5.63 28.81
C ARG A 140 0.89 -5.68 30.32
N PRO A 141 -0.33 -6.09 30.77
CA PRO A 141 -0.54 -6.45 32.16
C PRO A 141 0.52 -7.45 32.62
N PRO A 142 1.01 -7.38 33.85
CA PRO A 142 2.11 -8.23 34.35
C PRO A 142 1.93 -9.73 34.06
N ALA A 143 0.73 -10.26 34.31
CA ALA A 143 0.40 -11.67 34.05
C ALA A 143 0.41 -12.06 32.55
N LYS A 144 0.44 -11.10 31.61
CA LYS A 144 0.48 -11.34 30.16
C LYS A 144 1.85 -11.03 29.54
N ARG A 145 2.83 -10.62 30.34
CA ARG A 145 4.22 -10.44 29.87
C ARG A 145 4.84 -11.80 29.57
N ARG A 146 5.58 -11.91 28.47
CA ARG A 146 6.05 -13.23 27.99
C ARG A 146 7.43 -13.23 27.29
N CYS A 147 8.08 -12.07 27.17
CA CYS A 147 9.36 -11.99 26.45
C CYS A 147 10.24 -10.83 26.96
N CYS A 148 10.34 -9.74 26.20
CA CYS A 148 11.30 -8.67 26.42
C CYS A 148 11.20 -7.98 27.81
N ALA A 149 10.02 -7.88 28.38
CA ALA A 149 9.82 -7.34 29.73
C ALA A 149 10.31 -8.30 30.85
N LEU A 150 10.53 -9.58 30.51
CA LEU A 150 11.04 -10.61 31.42
C LEU A 150 12.52 -10.93 31.12
N GLY A 151 13.22 -10.08 30.36
CA GLY A 151 14.62 -10.30 29.99
C GLY A 151 14.84 -11.25 28.79
N ALA A 152 13.81 -11.97 28.33
CA ALA A 152 13.89 -12.89 27.18
C ALA A 152 13.52 -12.17 25.88
N CYS A 153 14.52 -11.66 25.14
CA CYS A 153 14.25 -10.97 23.86
C CYS A 153 13.63 -11.90 22.82
N CYS A 154 12.46 -11.52 22.28
CA CYS A 154 11.76 -12.31 21.27
C CYS A 154 12.25 -12.08 19.82
N ASN A 155 13.28 -11.26 19.61
CA ASN A 155 13.87 -10.93 18.30
C ASN A 155 12.84 -10.54 17.23
N ALA A 156 11.77 -9.86 17.62
CA ALA A 156 10.72 -9.41 16.71
C ALA A 156 11.22 -8.26 15.83
N VAL A 157 12.09 -8.55 14.86
CA VAL A 157 12.59 -7.58 13.88
C VAL A 157 11.53 -7.30 12.81
N PRO A 158 11.53 -6.10 12.19
CA PRO A 158 10.63 -5.79 11.10
C PRO A 158 10.86 -6.67 9.88
N SER A 159 9.78 -7.03 9.18
CA SER A 159 9.88 -7.69 7.89
C SER A 159 10.49 -6.76 6.82
N ASP A 160 11.03 -7.34 5.75
CA ASP A 160 11.53 -6.58 4.59
C ASP A 160 10.45 -5.67 3.99
N SER A 161 9.18 -6.10 4.02
CA SER A 161 8.04 -5.29 3.59
C SER A 161 7.85 -4.07 4.48
N ALA A 162 7.97 -4.21 5.79
CA ALA A 162 7.89 -3.09 6.73
C ALA A 162 9.04 -2.10 6.52
N ILE A 163 10.26 -2.59 6.29
CA ILE A 163 11.43 -1.73 5.97
C ILE A 163 11.22 -0.96 4.66
N LYS A 164 10.67 -1.61 3.62
CA LYS A 164 10.28 -0.94 2.37
C LYS A 164 9.20 0.12 2.61
N GLY A 165 8.20 -0.17 3.46
CA GLY A 165 7.15 0.76 3.85
C GLY A 165 7.71 1.98 4.59
N LEU A 166 8.62 1.78 5.55
CA LEU A 166 9.32 2.88 6.25
C LEU A 166 10.05 3.82 5.29
N ARG A 167 10.85 3.24 4.38
CA ARG A 167 11.54 4.05 3.35
C ARG A 167 10.55 4.77 2.44
N ALA A 168 9.47 4.10 2.02
CA ALA A 168 8.47 4.68 1.13
C ALA A 168 7.77 5.87 1.80
N THR A 169 7.40 5.76 3.07
CA THR A 169 6.80 6.85 3.86
C THR A 169 7.73 8.05 3.95
N LEU A 170 8.99 7.83 4.36
CA LEU A 170 9.97 8.91 4.45
C LEU A 170 10.27 9.54 3.08
N ARG A 171 10.35 8.72 2.02
CA ARG A 171 10.52 9.20 0.65
C ARG A 171 9.36 10.06 0.19
N ALA A 172 8.11 9.67 0.48
CA ALA A 172 6.93 10.45 0.11
C ALA A 172 6.95 11.82 0.81
N ALA A 173 7.21 11.85 2.12
CA ALA A 173 7.30 13.09 2.89
C ALA A 173 8.44 14.00 2.40
N LEU A 174 9.62 13.44 2.14
CA LEU A 174 10.75 14.24 1.64
C LEU A 174 10.58 14.68 0.17
N SER A 175 9.82 13.96 -0.66
CA SER A 175 9.45 14.45 -1.99
C SER A 175 8.57 15.69 -1.88
N GLN A 176 7.60 15.69 -0.97
CA GLN A 176 6.79 16.87 -0.69
C GLN A 176 7.64 18.03 -0.15
N ALA A 177 8.59 17.76 0.74
CA ALA A 177 9.52 18.77 1.26
C ALA A 177 10.41 19.39 0.15
N VAL A 178 10.74 18.62 -0.89
CA VAL A 178 11.43 19.15 -2.09
C VAL A 178 10.49 20.06 -2.90
N THR A 179 9.24 19.66 -3.10
CA THR A 179 8.22 20.47 -3.78
C THR A 179 7.94 21.78 -3.03
N GLU A 180 7.99 21.76 -1.69
CA GLU A 180 7.86 22.94 -0.82
C GLU A 180 9.18 23.71 -0.65
N GLU A 181 10.22 23.36 -1.39
CA GLU A 181 11.55 23.99 -1.38
C GLU A 181 12.26 24.04 0.00
N LEU A 182 11.79 23.21 0.95
CA LEU A 182 12.40 23.09 2.29
C LEU A 182 13.76 22.37 2.24
N VAL A 183 13.93 21.50 1.26
CA VAL A 183 15.17 20.76 0.98
C VAL A 183 15.42 20.65 -0.52
N SER A 184 16.67 20.65 -0.94
CA SER A 184 17.04 20.60 -2.36
C SER A 184 17.00 19.22 -2.98
N ARG A 185 16.95 18.16 -2.17
CA ARG A 185 16.94 16.75 -2.65
C ARG A 185 16.31 15.80 -1.64
N ASN A 186 15.74 14.73 -2.14
CA ASN A 186 15.17 13.66 -1.34
C ASN A 186 16.24 12.60 -1.00
N VAL A 187 16.80 12.70 0.20
CA VAL A 187 17.84 11.77 0.66
C VAL A 187 17.33 10.34 0.86
N ALA A 188 16.04 10.12 1.16
CA ALA A 188 15.46 8.79 1.31
C ALA A 188 15.33 8.03 -0.04
N ALA A 189 15.26 8.77 -1.16
CA ALA A 189 15.27 8.16 -2.48
C ALA A 189 16.60 7.45 -2.81
N LEU A 190 17.71 7.96 -2.25
CA LEU A 190 19.06 7.48 -2.49
C LEU A 190 19.48 6.32 -1.56
N VAL A 191 18.65 5.98 -0.56
CA VAL A 191 18.94 4.88 0.37
C VAL A 191 18.79 3.54 -0.32
N LYS A 192 19.78 2.68 -0.13
CA LYS A 192 19.77 1.31 -0.66
C LYS A 192 19.14 0.35 0.35
N LEU A 193 18.19 -0.44 -0.10
CA LEU A 193 17.61 -1.55 0.67
C LEU A 193 18.13 -2.87 0.14
N ARG A 194 18.17 -3.88 1.01
CA ARG A 194 18.49 -5.26 0.61
C ARG A 194 17.50 -5.70 -0.48
N ALA A 195 18.02 -6.21 -1.57
CA ALA A 195 17.21 -6.85 -2.61
C ALA A 195 16.57 -8.12 -2.02
N THR A 196 15.25 -8.16 -2.01
CA THR A 196 14.51 -9.34 -1.60
C THR A 196 13.98 -10.05 -2.83
N ARG A 197 14.25 -11.33 -2.96
CA ARG A 197 13.67 -12.15 -4.03
C ARG A 197 12.15 -12.19 -3.80
N LYS A 198 11.37 -11.63 -4.72
CA LYS A 198 9.92 -11.82 -4.73
C LYS A 198 9.67 -13.32 -4.88
N ARG A 199 9.13 -13.97 -3.86
CA ARG A 199 8.57 -15.30 -4.05
C ARG A 199 7.32 -15.14 -4.91
N PRO A 200 7.17 -15.89 -6.01
CA PRO A 200 5.94 -15.90 -6.76
C PRO A 200 4.79 -16.25 -5.80
N GLY A 201 3.71 -15.50 -5.87
CA GLY A 201 2.54 -15.85 -5.07
C GLY A 201 1.98 -17.20 -5.54
N THR A 202 1.58 -18.02 -4.58
CA THR A 202 0.94 -19.30 -4.84
C THR A 202 -0.47 -19.10 -5.39
N ALA A 203 -0.83 -19.88 -6.40
CA ALA A 203 -2.17 -19.99 -6.95
C ALA A 203 -2.50 -21.50 -7.05
N TRP A 204 -3.75 -21.86 -6.99
CA TRP A 204 -4.22 -23.20 -7.30
C TRP A 204 -4.30 -23.37 -8.82
N ASP A 205 -4.34 -24.62 -9.25
CA ASP A 205 -4.80 -24.97 -10.59
C ASP A 205 -6.35 -25.09 -10.62
N SER A 206 -6.90 -25.41 -11.79
CA SER A 206 -8.35 -25.55 -11.97
C SER A 206 -8.94 -26.71 -11.16
N GLU A 207 -8.20 -27.81 -11.02
CA GLU A 207 -8.63 -29.00 -10.28
C GLU A 207 -8.65 -28.73 -8.76
N GLU A 208 -7.62 -28.10 -8.20
CA GLU A 208 -7.60 -27.68 -6.80
C GLU A 208 -8.78 -26.73 -6.48
N ALA A 209 -9.05 -25.76 -7.36
CA ALA A 209 -10.16 -24.83 -7.21
C ALA A 209 -11.52 -25.54 -7.27
N ARG A 210 -11.71 -26.46 -8.21
CA ARG A 210 -12.91 -27.28 -8.34
C ARG A 210 -13.14 -28.13 -7.09
N ARG A 211 -12.15 -28.87 -6.64
CA ARG A 211 -12.22 -29.69 -5.42
C ARG A 211 -12.60 -28.87 -4.19
N PHE A 212 -12.06 -27.67 -4.06
CA PHE A 212 -12.41 -26.77 -2.95
C PHE A 212 -13.88 -26.39 -2.98
N LEU A 213 -14.40 -25.98 -4.15
CA LEU A 213 -15.80 -25.58 -4.29
C LEU A 213 -16.77 -26.75 -4.11
N GLU A 214 -16.45 -27.94 -4.61
CA GLU A 214 -17.23 -29.16 -4.41
C GLU A 214 -17.31 -29.55 -2.94
N ALA A 215 -16.16 -29.56 -2.24
CA ALA A 215 -16.14 -29.85 -0.81
C ALA A 215 -16.91 -28.80 0.02
N ALA A 216 -16.79 -27.52 -0.32
CA ALA A 216 -17.54 -26.46 0.37
C ALA A 216 -19.04 -26.58 0.13
N ARG A 217 -19.46 -27.00 -1.09
CA ARG A 217 -20.87 -27.24 -1.42
C ARG A 217 -21.42 -28.46 -0.68
N ALA A 218 -20.66 -29.56 -0.67
CA ALA A 218 -21.04 -30.78 0.04
C ALA A 218 -21.19 -30.56 1.56
N ASP A 219 -20.34 -29.72 2.14
CA ASP A 219 -20.40 -29.31 3.55
C ASP A 219 -21.52 -28.30 3.87
N SER A 220 -22.30 -27.85 2.88
CA SER A 220 -23.25 -26.74 3.04
C SER A 220 -22.59 -25.51 3.72
N ASP A 221 -21.36 -25.17 3.31
CA ASP A 221 -20.59 -24.08 3.92
C ASP A 221 -21.34 -22.75 3.73
N PRO A 222 -21.69 -22.02 4.80
CA PRO A 222 -22.40 -20.74 4.72
C PRO A 222 -21.63 -19.66 3.98
N MET A 223 -20.32 -19.87 3.71
CA MET A 223 -19.50 -18.97 2.90
C MET A 223 -19.30 -19.49 1.47
N TYR A 224 -20.01 -20.53 1.04
CA TYR A 224 -19.86 -21.11 -0.30
C TYR A 224 -19.95 -20.07 -1.42
N ALA A 225 -20.97 -19.20 -1.38
CA ALA A 225 -21.11 -18.13 -2.36
C ALA A 225 -19.91 -17.16 -2.37
N ALA A 226 -19.33 -16.88 -1.21
CA ALA A 226 -18.12 -16.05 -1.13
C ALA A 226 -16.92 -16.72 -1.80
N TRP A 227 -16.78 -18.04 -1.62
CA TRP A 227 -15.71 -18.79 -2.25
C TRP A 227 -15.86 -18.85 -3.78
N VAL A 228 -17.09 -19.04 -4.27
CA VAL A 228 -17.40 -19.00 -5.70
C VAL A 228 -17.02 -17.64 -6.29
N LEU A 229 -17.51 -16.53 -5.73
CA LEU A 229 -17.21 -15.19 -6.24
C LEU A 229 -15.72 -14.87 -6.19
N LEU A 230 -15.02 -15.35 -5.17
CA LEU A 230 -13.58 -15.13 -5.01
C LEU A 230 -12.75 -15.86 -6.08
N LEU A 231 -13.13 -17.12 -6.42
CA LEU A 231 -12.40 -17.97 -7.35
C LEU A 231 -12.81 -17.74 -8.82
N VAL A 232 -14.09 -17.47 -9.07
CA VAL A 232 -14.63 -17.31 -10.44
C VAL A 232 -14.46 -15.87 -10.94
N LEU A 233 -14.84 -14.87 -10.13
CA LEU A 233 -14.76 -13.45 -10.51
C LEU A 233 -13.48 -12.76 -10.03
N GLY A 234 -12.68 -13.46 -9.24
CA GLY A 234 -11.44 -12.91 -8.70
C GLY A 234 -11.63 -11.64 -7.87
N LEU A 235 -12.74 -11.49 -7.15
CA LEU A 235 -13.00 -10.33 -6.30
C LEU A 235 -11.88 -10.14 -5.28
N ARG A 236 -11.53 -8.88 -4.98
CA ARG A 236 -10.68 -8.61 -3.83
C ARG A 236 -11.48 -8.85 -2.54
N ARG A 237 -10.83 -9.36 -1.50
CA ARG A 237 -11.51 -9.63 -0.22
C ARG A 237 -12.34 -8.44 0.28
N GLY A 238 -11.82 -7.22 0.15
CA GLY A 238 -12.54 -6.00 0.58
C GLY A 238 -13.78 -5.74 -0.27
N GLU A 239 -13.72 -5.95 -1.57
CA GLU A 239 -14.84 -5.85 -2.52
C GLU A 239 -15.90 -6.88 -2.17
N LEU A 240 -15.51 -8.15 -2.02
CA LEU A 240 -16.41 -9.23 -1.63
C LEU A 240 -17.16 -8.93 -0.33
N LEU A 241 -16.47 -8.51 0.72
CA LEU A 241 -17.07 -8.20 2.01
C LEU A 241 -17.89 -6.90 2.03
N GLY A 242 -17.63 -5.99 1.09
CA GLY A 242 -18.36 -4.74 0.92
C GLY A 242 -19.55 -4.84 -0.04
N LEU A 243 -19.74 -6.00 -0.70
CA LEU A 243 -20.80 -6.24 -1.68
C LEU A 243 -22.17 -6.18 -1.01
N ALA A 244 -23.08 -5.39 -1.58
CA ALA A 244 -24.49 -5.30 -1.17
C ALA A 244 -25.40 -6.01 -2.17
N TRP A 245 -26.62 -6.33 -1.75
CA TRP A 245 -27.62 -6.91 -2.64
C TRP A 245 -28.04 -5.95 -3.75
N ASP A 246 -27.98 -4.64 -3.48
CA ASP A 246 -28.29 -3.60 -4.47
C ASP A 246 -27.20 -3.45 -5.55
N ASP A 247 -26.02 -4.01 -5.31
CA ASP A 247 -24.93 -4.07 -6.30
C ASP A 247 -25.13 -5.23 -7.32
N ILE A 248 -26.20 -6.06 -7.15
CA ILE A 248 -26.46 -7.26 -7.96
C ILE A 248 -27.78 -7.09 -8.72
N ASP A 249 -27.70 -6.93 -10.03
CA ASP A 249 -28.85 -7.04 -10.93
C ASP A 249 -29.05 -8.51 -11.34
N GLN A 250 -29.99 -9.18 -10.70
CA GLN A 250 -30.31 -10.58 -11.00
C GLN A 250 -31.02 -10.74 -12.34
N ALA A 251 -31.78 -9.74 -12.79
CA ALA A 251 -32.53 -9.78 -14.04
C ALA A 251 -31.56 -9.61 -15.23
N ALA A 252 -30.70 -8.64 -15.17
CA ALA A 252 -29.65 -8.46 -16.17
C ALA A 252 -28.52 -9.51 -16.04
N GLY A 253 -28.41 -10.18 -14.90
CA GLY A 253 -27.30 -11.10 -14.63
C GLY A 253 -25.97 -10.37 -14.47
N GLU A 254 -25.96 -9.21 -13.82
CA GLU A 254 -24.78 -8.35 -13.67
C GLU A 254 -24.46 -8.06 -12.20
N LEU A 255 -23.18 -7.81 -11.95
CA LEU A 255 -22.63 -7.44 -10.66
C LEU A 255 -21.82 -6.15 -10.77
N ASN A 256 -22.16 -5.15 -9.97
CA ASN A 256 -21.38 -3.93 -9.81
C ASN A 256 -20.40 -4.02 -8.63
N VAL A 257 -19.15 -3.62 -8.85
CA VAL A 257 -18.10 -3.67 -7.82
C VAL A 257 -17.63 -2.26 -7.50
N SER A 258 -18.48 -1.50 -6.81
CA SER A 258 -18.21 -0.09 -6.46
C SER A 258 -17.72 0.10 -5.03
N TRP A 259 -17.92 -0.89 -4.15
CA TRP A 259 -17.66 -0.76 -2.73
C TRP A 259 -16.68 -1.79 -2.18
N GLN A 260 -16.02 -1.43 -1.11
CA GLN A 260 -15.14 -2.32 -0.36
C GLN A 260 -15.27 -2.12 1.15
N LEU A 261 -15.13 -3.20 1.91
CA LEU A 261 -15.10 -3.17 3.37
C LEU A 261 -13.65 -3.28 3.85
N GLN A 262 -13.22 -2.34 4.68
CA GLN A 262 -11.85 -2.29 5.23
C GLN A 262 -11.88 -2.01 6.73
N ARG A 263 -10.88 -2.53 7.47
CA ARG A 263 -10.63 -2.11 8.84
C ARG A 263 -9.60 -0.98 8.83
N ILE A 264 -10.00 0.18 9.32
CA ILE A 264 -9.20 1.40 9.35
C ILE A 264 -9.29 1.99 10.75
N GLY A 265 -8.16 2.22 11.40
CA GLY A 265 -8.12 2.82 12.74
C GLY A 265 -8.95 2.09 13.81
N GLY A 266 -9.10 0.77 13.66
CA GLY A 266 -9.93 -0.02 14.59
C GLY A 266 -11.41 -0.10 14.26
N GLN A 267 -11.88 0.55 13.17
CA GLN A 267 -13.29 0.53 12.74
C GLN A 267 -13.45 -0.18 11.39
N LEU A 268 -14.58 -0.84 11.18
CA LEU A 268 -14.98 -1.35 9.87
C LEU A 268 -15.63 -0.22 9.07
N VAL A 269 -15.07 0.08 7.92
CA VAL A 269 -15.51 1.17 7.04
C VAL A 269 -15.83 0.60 5.67
N ARG A 270 -17.08 0.77 5.21
CA ARG A 270 -17.47 0.55 3.81
C ARG A 270 -17.22 1.84 3.03
N ARG A 271 -16.47 1.75 1.96
CA ARG A 271 -16.11 2.90 1.12
C ARG A 271 -16.04 2.50 -0.33
N GLU A 272 -16.12 3.49 -1.21
CA GLU A 272 -15.93 3.29 -2.64
C GLU A 272 -14.58 2.69 -2.97
N THR A 273 -14.50 1.98 -4.07
CA THR A 273 -13.25 1.46 -4.63
C THR A 273 -12.36 2.60 -5.12
N LYS A 274 -11.06 2.34 -5.24
CA LYS A 274 -10.04 3.39 -5.37
C LYS A 274 -9.94 4.01 -6.75
N THR A 275 -10.45 3.35 -7.80
CA THR A 275 -10.27 3.78 -9.19
C THR A 275 -11.55 3.51 -9.99
N ALA A 276 -11.78 4.30 -11.03
CA ALA A 276 -12.89 4.12 -11.96
C ALA A 276 -12.88 2.74 -12.64
N GLU A 277 -11.70 2.14 -12.86
CA GLU A 277 -11.58 0.78 -13.40
C GLU A 277 -12.03 -0.30 -12.39
N SER A 278 -12.14 0.05 -11.12
CA SER A 278 -12.70 -0.84 -10.10
C SER A 278 -14.23 -0.72 -9.99
N ASP A 279 -14.81 0.36 -10.52
CA ASP A 279 -16.25 0.55 -10.67
C ASP A 279 -16.69 -0.02 -12.02
N ALA A 280 -16.86 -1.34 -12.07
CA ALA A 280 -17.16 -2.05 -13.30
C ALA A 280 -18.33 -3.01 -13.08
N SER A 281 -19.31 -2.95 -13.99
CA SER A 281 -20.30 -4.01 -14.15
C SER A 281 -19.64 -5.25 -14.77
N MET A 282 -20.01 -6.41 -14.25
CA MET A 282 -19.53 -7.70 -14.73
C MET A 282 -20.67 -8.69 -14.89
N PRO A 283 -20.70 -9.46 -15.99
CA PRO A 283 -21.66 -10.55 -16.11
C PRO A 283 -21.45 -11.60 -15.03
N LEU A 284 -22.55 -12.11 -14.49
CA LEU A 284 -22.56 -13.19 -13.50
C LEU A 284 -22.73 -14.54 -14.20
N PRO A 285 -21.71 -15.40 -14.23
CA PRO A 285 -21.85 -16.79 -14.66
C PRO A 285 -22.89 -17.54 -13.81
N GLU A 286 -23.52 -18.58 -14.38
CA GLU A 286 -24.59 -19.34 -13.73
C GLU A 286 -24.19 -19.90 -12.36
N ILE A 287 -22.96 -20.37 -12.20
CA ILE A 287 -22.43 -20.85 -10.91
C ILE A 287 -22.47 -19.74 -9.84
N CYS A 288 -22.21 -18.46 -10.22
CA CYS A 288 -22.28 -17.33 -9.30
C CYS A 288 -23.73 -16.99 -8.95
N ARG A 289 -24.62 -17.01 -9.93
CA ARG A 289 -26.06 -16.75 -9.73
C ARG A 289 -26.67 -17.78 -8.78
N THR A 290 -26.43 -19.08 -9.02
CA THR A 290 -26.87 -20.17 -8.15
C THR A 290 -26.33 -20.02 -6.74
N ALA A 291 -25.04 -19.73 -6.58
CA ALA A 291 -24.41 -19.56 -5.27
C ALA A 291 -25.00 -18.35 -4.51
N LEU A 292 -25.27 -17.24 -5.21
CA LEU A 292 -25.92 -16.06 -4.61
C LEU A 292 -27.36 -16.32 -4.22
N ALA A 293 -28.12 -17.11 -5.00
CA ALA A 293 -29.49 -17.52 -4.64
C ALA A 293 -29.49 -18.37 -3.34
N ILE A 294 -28.57 -19.33 -3.20
CA ILE A 294 -28.38 -20.10 -1.97
C ILE A 294 -28.09 -19.14 -0.81
N ARG A 295 -27.12 -18.24 -0.97
CA ARG A 295 -26.76 -17.28 0.08
C ARG A 295 -27.93 -16.39 0.50
N ARG A 296 -28.79 -15.98 -0.42
CA ARG A 296 -29.97 -15.16 -0.11
C ARG A 296 -30.98 -15.93 0.76
N ALA A 297 -31.18 -17.20 0.46
CA ALA A 297 -32.03 -18.07 1.26
C ALA A 297 -31.47 -18.31 2.66
N GLU A 298 -30.15 -18.59 2.77
CA GLU A 298 -29.45 -18.76 4.05
C GLU A 298 -29.53 -17.48 4.89
N GLN A 299 -29.28 -16.31 4.31
CA GLN A 299 -29.34 -15.05 5.04
C GLN A 299 -30.76 -14.73 5.52
N ALA A 300 -31.80 -15.11 4.75
CA ALA A 300 -33.18 -14.98 5.18
C ALA A 300 -33.49 -15.90 6.38
N ALA A 301 -32.95 -17.13 6.39
CA ALA A 301 -33.03 -18.04 7.52
C ALA A 301 -32.30 -17.52 8.76
N ASP A 302 -31.09 -17.03 8.58
CA ASP A 302 -30.28 -16.36 9.64
C ASP A 302 -31.07 -15.21 10.27
N ARG A 303 -31.68 -14.35 9.43
CA ARG A 303 -32.49 -13.20 9.87
C ARG A 303 -33.70 -13.66 10.70
N LYS A 304 -34.40 -14.70 10.25
CA LYS A 304 -35.52 -15.27 10.98
C LYS A 304 -35.10 -15.84 12.34
N ALA A 305 -33.98 -16.56 12.35
CA ALA A 305 -33.43 -17.16 13.58
C ALA A 305 -32.92 -16.12 14.58
N ALA A 306 -32.33 -15.02 14.10
CA ALA A 306 -31.81 -13.95 14.94
C ALA A 306 -32.93 -13.03 15.51
N GLY A 307 -34.10 -12.95 14.88
CA GLY A 307 -35.21 -12.12 15.35
C GLY A 307 -34.79 -10.67 15.60
N GLU A 308 -35.09 -10.18 16.80
CA GLU A 308 -34.84 -8.77 17.19
C GLU A 308 -33.33 -8.40 17.26
N VAL A 309 -32.42 -9.36 17.46
CA VAL A 309 -30.98 -9.08 17.51
C VAL A 309 -30.36 -8.92 16.13
N TRP A 310 -31.16 -9.12 15.06
CA TRP A 310 -30.71 -8.93 13.69
C TRP A 310 -30.38 -7.47 13.40
N GLN A 311 -29.15 -7.19 12.98
CA GLN A 311 -28.77 -5.87 12.52
C GLN A 311 -29.04 -5.73 11.02
N LYS A 312 -29.91 -4.78 10.65
CA LYS A 312 -30.23 -4.50 9.25
C LYS A 312 -28.99 -4.09 8.48
N SER A 313 -28.66 -4.84 7.43
CA SER A 313 -27.54 -4.56 6.52
C SER A 313 -27.96 -4.93 5.11
N SER A 314 -27.53 -4.14 4.12
CA SER A 314 -27.68 -4.47 2.70
C SER A 314 -26.61 -5.46 2.22
N LEU A 315 -25.59 -5.78 3.03
CA LEU A 315 -24.47 -6.62 2.63
C LEU A 315 -24.89 -8.06 2.32
N VAL A 316 -24.32 -8.62 1.27
CA VAL A 316 -24.49 -10.04 0.89
C VAL A 316 -23.88 -10.96 1.93
N PHE A 317 -22.69 -10.63 2.42
CA PHE A 317 -21.92 -11.44 3.36
C PHE A 317 -21.94 -10.80 4.75
N THR A 318 -22.72 -11.39 5.64
CA THR A 318 -22.89 -10.95 7.03
C THR A 318 -22.63 -12.11 7.98
N THR A 319 -22.46 -11.79 9.25
CA THR A 319 -22.55 -12.80 10.31
C THR A 319 -24.02 -13.25 10.45
N ARG A 320 -24.26 -14.32 11.20
CA ARG A 320 -25.63 -14.80 11.55
C ARG A 320 -26.51 -13.76 12.27
N PHE A 321 -25.95 -12.62 12.65
CA PHE A 321 -26.66 -11.50 13.28
C PHE A 321 -26.82 -10.29 12.35
N GLY A 322 -26.47 -10.40 11.06
CA GLY A 322 -26.59 -9.31 10.10
C GLY A 322 -25.41 -8.32 10.12
N THR A 323 -24.44 -8.48 11.03
CA THR A 323 -23.29 -7.57 11.11
C THR A 323 -22.27 -7.84 10.00
N PRO A 324 -21.48 -6.82 9.57
CA PRO A 324 -20.40 -7.01 8.62
C PRO A 324 -19.36 -8.02 9.11
N ILE A 325 -18.85 -8.85 8.21
CA ILE A 325 -17.80 -9.82 8.54
C ILE A 325 -16.46 -9.10 8.68
N GLU A 326 -15.79 -9.30 9.82
CA GLU A 326 -14.43 -8.82 10.06
C GLU A 326 -13.45 -9.46 9.04
N PRO A 327 -12.66 -8.67 8.28
CA PRO A 327 -11.74 -9.21 7.28
C PRO A 327 -10.74 -10.23 7.82
N ARG A 328 -10.36 -10.14 9.09
CA ARG A 328 -9.49 -11.12 9.74
C ARG A 328 -10.23 -12.44 10.03
N ASN A 329 -11.51 -12.39 10.37
CA ASN A 329 -12.33 -13.57 10.57
C ASN A 329 -12.55 -14.30 9.25
N PHE A 330 -12.78 -13.55 8.17
CA PHE A 330 -12.85 -14.11 6.82
C PHE A 330 -11.57 -14.87 6.44
N ASN A 331 -10.39 -14.29 6.68
CA ASN A 331 -9.14 -15.00 6.43
C ASN A 331 -9.02 -16.28 7.25
N ARG A 332 -9.37 -16.24 8.54
CA ARG A 332 -9.37 -17.44 9.40
C ARG A 332 -10.34 -18.51 8.91
N ALA A 333 -11.51 -18.09 8.44
CA ALA A 333 -12.47 -19.01 7.84
C ALA A 333 -11.91 -19.68 6.58
N TRP A 334 -11.28 -18.90 5.69
CA TRP A 334 -10.60 -19.39 4.49
C TRP A 334 -9.50 -20.41 4.82
N GLU A 335 -8.60 -20.08 5.73
CA GLU A 335 -7.50 -20.95 6.16
C GLU A 335 -8.01 -22.26 6.81
N ALA A 336 -9.10 -22.18 7.59
CA ALA A 336 -9.70 -23.35 8.23
C ALA A 336 -10.30 -24.32 7.19
N ARG A 337 -10.96 -23.81 6.12
CA ARG A 337 -11.53 -24.64 5.03
C ARG A 337 -10.43 -25.30 4.22
N ILE A 338 -9.40 -24.56 3.83
CA ILE A 338 -8.26 -25.13 3.11
C ILE A 338 -7.67 -26.33 3.86
N ARG A 339 -7.44 -26.17 5.16
CA ARG A 339 -6.91 -27.25 6.00
C ARG A 339 -7.89 -28.42 6.12
N ARG A 340 -9.18 -28.13 6.30
CA ARG A 340 -10.24 -29.16 6.39
C ARG A 340 -10.34 -29.99 5.12
N TYR A 341 -10.21 -29.34 3.96
CA TYR A 341 -10.32 -30.01 2.65
C TYR A 341 -8.99 -30.56 2.14
N GLY A 342 -7.92 -30.46 2.92
CA GLY A 342 -6.60 -31.04 2.58
C GLY A 342 -5.95 -30.43 1.35
N LEU A 343 -6.18 -29.12 1.12
CA LEU A 343 -5.64 -28.42 -0.04
C LEU A 343 -4.39 -27.60 0.31
N ARG A 344 -3.63 -27.25 -0.71
CA ARG A 344 -2.44 -26.42 -0.58
C ARG A 344 -2.80 -25.01 -0.09
N GLU A 345 -2.09 -24.52 0.92
CA GLU A 345 -2.37 -23.20 1.51
C GLU A 345 -2.12 -22.07 0.53
N ILE A 346 -3.17 -21.29 0.28
CA ILE A 346 -3.12 -19.99 -0.43
C ILE A 346 -3.90 -18.94 0.36
N THR A 347 -3.57 -17.68 0.15
CA THR A 347 -4.32 -16.57 0.74
C THR A 347 -5.58 -16.25 -0.08
N PRO A 348 -6.58 -15.49 0.44
CA PRO A 348 -7.67 -14.99 -0.39
C PRO A 348 -7.21 -14.18 -1.62
N HIS A 349 -6.06 -13.50 -1.53
CA HIS A 349 -5.45 -12.90 -2.71
C HIS A 349 -4.82 -13.93 -3.67
N GLY A 350 -4.42 -15.08 -3.15
CA GLY A 350 -4.01 -16.25 -3.95
C GLY A 350 -5.17 -16.81 -4.77
N ALA A 351 -6.41 -16.83 -4.21
CA ALA A 351 -7.60 -17.22 -4.96
C ALA A 351 -7.86 -16.33 -6.19
N ARG A 352 -7.68 -15.00 -6.05
CA ARG A 352 -7.75 -14.09 -7.22
C ARG A 352 -6.65 -14.39 -8.25
N ARG A 353 -5.46 -14.83 -7.81
CA ARG A 353 -4.41 -15.31 -8.73
C ARG A 353 -4.78 -16.63 -9.40
N THR A 354 -5.47 -17.50 -8.67
CA THR A 354 -6.05 -18.74 -9.24
C THR A 354 -6.99 -18.40 -10.39
N CYS A 355 -7.96 -17.48 -10.18
CA CYS A 355 -8.81 -16.98 -11.26
C CYS A 355 -7.98 -16.49 -12.45
N ALA A 356 -6.98 -15.65 -12.23
CA ALA A 356 -6.12 -15.13 -13.27
C ALA A 356 -5.32 -16.22 -14.02
N SER A 357 -4.83 -17.24 -13.30
CA SER A 357 -4.11 -18.38 -13.91
C SER A 357 -5.05 -19.23 -14.75
N ILE A 358 -6.25 -19.53 -14.25
CA ILE A 358 -7.26 -20.31 -15.01
C ILE A 358 -7.69 -19.55 -16.29
N LEU A 359 -7.88 -18.22 -16.21
CA LEU A 359 -8.16 -17.41 -17.41
C LEU A 359 -7.01 -17.49 -18.44
N ALA A 360 -5.77 -17.52 -17.98
CA ALA A 360 -4.62 -17.69 -18.86
C ALA A 360 -4.55 -19.11 -19.46
N ASP A 361 -4.85 -20.14 -18.67
CA ASP A 361 -4.91 -21.55 -19.14
C ASP A 361 -6.04 -21.80 -20.15
N LEU A 362 -7.11 -20.98 -20.08
CA LEU A 362 -8.22 -20.96 -21.04
C LEU A 362 -7.93 -20.08 -22.27
N ASP A 363 -6.70 -19.63 -22.47
CA ASP A 363 -6.27 -18.74 -23.57
C ASP A 363 -7.09 -17.44 -23.69
N VAL A 364 -7.70 -16.97 -22.58
CA VAL A 364 -8.44 -15.70 -22.55
C VAL A 364 -7.46 -14.55 -22.83
N HIS A 365 -7.80 -13.68 -23.77
CA HIS A 365 -6.94 -12.56 -24.13
C HIS A 365 -6.59 -11.69 -22.90
N PRO A 366 -5.32 -11.29 -22.67
CA PRO A 366 -4.90 -10.58 -21.46
C PRO A 366 -5.69 -9.31 -21.14
N ARG A 367 -6.20 -8.58 -22.15
CA ARG A 367 -7.07 -7.42 -21.95
C ARG A 367 -8.42 -7.79 -21.34
N VAL A 368 -9.01 -8.91 -21.76
CA VAL A 368 -10.27 -9.41 -21.21
C VAL A 368 -10.06 -9.88 -19.77
N ALA A 369 -9.00 -10.62 -19.50
CA ALA A 369 -8.62 -11.01 -18.14
C ALA A 369 -8.36 -9.79 -17.23
N MET A 370 -7.75 -8.73 -17.77
CA MET A 370 -7.55 -7.46 -17.06
C MET A 370 -8.89 -6.80 -16.69
N GLN A 371 -9.88 -6.81 -17.57
CA GLN A 371 -11.24 -6.32 -17.29
C GLN A 371 -11.93 -7.15 -16.22
N ILE A 372 -11.94 -8.50 -16.35
CA ILE A 372 -12.53 -9.41 -15.37
C ILE A 372 -11.91 -9.18 -13.98
N LEU A 373 -10.59 -9.07 -13.93
CA LEU A 373 -9.86 -8.88 -12.69
C LEU A 373 -9.84 -7.42 -12.22
N ARG A 374 -10.28 -6.47 -13.00
CA ARG A 374 -10.23 -5.03 -12.68
C ARG A 374 -8.83 -4.60 -12.24
N HIS A 375 -7.82 -4.90 -13.09
CA HIS A 375 -6.45 -4.47 -12.88
C HIS A 375 -6.21 -3.15 -13.60
N ALA A 376 -5.85 -2.10 -12.86
CA ALA A 376 -5.47 -0.81 -13.42
C ALA A 376 -4.11 -0.87 -14.15
N ASP A 377 -3.22 -1.78 -13.76
CA ASP A 377 -1.88 -1.95 -14.36
C ASP A 377 -1.80 -3.27 -15.13
N PHE A 378 -1.63 -3.15 -16.45
CA PHE A 378 -1.43 -4.27 -17.38
C PHE A 378 -0.27 -5.20 -16.96
N LYS A 379 0.78 -4.63 -16.38
CA LYS A 379 1.95 -5.38 -15.93
C LYS A 379 1.60 -6.46 -14.90
N VAL A 380 0.60 -6.20 -14.04
CA VAL A 380 0.15 -7.18 -13.03
C VAL A 380 -0.49 -8.41 -13.68
N THR A 381 -1.26 -8.20 -14.74
CA THR A 381 -1.87 -9.29 -15.52
C THR A 381 -0.79 -10.03 -16.32
N MET A 382 0.12 -9.31 -16.97
CA MET A 382 1.20 -9.91 -17.75
C MET A 382 2.19 -10.73 -16.91
N GLU A 383 2.41 -10.43 -15.63
CA GLU A 383 3.23 -11.28 -14.74
C GLU A 383 2.69 -12.73 -14.64
N ILE A 384 1.39 -12.94 -14.91
CA ILE A 384 0.75 -14.27 -14.91
C ILE A 384 0.87 -14.89 -16.30
N TYR A 385 0.55 -14.13 -17.35
CA TYR A 385 0.56 -14.58 -18.74
C TYR A 385 1.98 -14.84 -19.30
N THR A 386 3.03 -14.23 -18.76
CA THR A 386 4.43 -14.50 -19.16
C THR A 386 4.92 -15.89 -18.76
N ARG A 387 4.14 -16.68 -18.03
CA ARG A 387 4.42 -18.09 -17.72
C ARG A 387 3.87 -19.03 -18.78
N VAL A 388 3.88 -18.62 -20.05
CA VAL A 388 3.47 -19.45 -21.18
C VAL A 388 4.28 -20.76 -21.17
N SER A 389 3.61 -21.88 -21.09
CA SER A 389 4.28 -23.19 -21.16
C SER A 389 4.83 -23.42 -22.57
N SER A 390 5.94 -24.15 -22.67
CA SER A 390 6.50 -24.56 -23.97
C SER A 390 5.51 -25.40 -24.80
N LYS A 391 4.48 -25.95 -24.18
CA LYS A 391 3.36 -26.67 -24.81
C LYS A 391 2.45 -25.67 -25.55
N GLN A 392 2.00 -24.60 -24.88
CA GLN A 392 1.15 -23.58 -25.49
C GLN A 392 1.83 -22.86 -26.66
N THR A 393 3.14 -22.58 -26.55
CA THR A 393 3.92 -22.02 -27.66
C THR A 393 3.93 -22.96 -28.87
N ARG A 394 4.11 -24.27 -28.64
CA ARG A 394 4.09 -25.26 -29.74
C ARG A 394 2.71 -25.39 -30.37
N GLU A 395 1.64 -25.41 -29.57
CA GLU A 395 0.26 -25.45 -30.09
C GLU A 395 -0.11 -24.21 -30.90
N ALA A 396 0.31 -23.02 -30.40
CA ALA A 396 0.10 -21.77 -31.15
C ALA A 396 0.83 -21.76 -32.50
N LEU A 397 2.11 -22.19 -32.51
CA LEU A 397 2.88 -22.31 -33.78
C LEU A 397 2.31 -23.38 -34.70
N LYS A 398 1.79 -24.50 -34.16
CA LYS A 398 1.10 -25.52 -34.98
C LYS A 398 -0.15 -24.92 -35.61
N ARG A 399 -1.05 -24.30 -34.84
CA ARG A 399 -2.26 -23.62 -35.36
C ARG A 399 -1.92 -22.58 -36.42
N LEU A 400 -0.86 -21.79 -36.21
CA LEU A 400 -0.39 -20.85 -37.22
C LEU A 400 0.06 -21.56 -38.51
N GLY A 401 0.83 -22.63 -38.39
CA GLY A 401 1.28 -23.44 -39.50
C GLY A 401 0.12 -24.08 -40.28
N ASP A 402 -0.84 -24.69 -39.57
CA ASP A 402 -2.03 -25.30 -40.16
C ASP A 402 -2.87 -24.26 -40.96
N ARG A 403 -3.02 -23.05 -40.37
CA ARG A 403 -3.74 -21.95 -41.06
C ARG A 403 -3.01 -21.44 -42.27
N MET A 404 -1.68 -21.34 -42.24
CA MET A 404 -0.88 -20.93 -43.41
C MET A 404 -0.85 -22.00 -44.53
N ASN A 405 -0.99 -23.27 -44.14
CA ASN A 405 -1.04 -24.40 -45.09
C ASN A 405 -2.47 -24.68 -45.61
N GLY A 406 -3.49 -23.92 -45.18
CA GLY A 406 -4.87 -24.11 -45.61
C GLY A 406 -5.52 -25.42 -45.13
N THR A 407 -4.99 -26.04 -44.06
CA THR A 407 -5.44 -27.33 -43.50
C THR A 407 -6.39 -27.19 -42.31
N GLU A 408 -6.99 -26.02 -42.08
CA GLU A 408 -8.06 -25.89 -41.06
C GLU A 408 -9.31 -26.65 -41.55
N SER A 409 -9.58 -27.80 -40.93
CA SER A 409 -10.92 -28.40 -40.94
C SER A 409 -11.88 -27.50 -40.11
N ALA A 410 -13.03 -27.26 -40.70
CA ALA A 410 -14.12 -26.45 -40.15
C ALA A 410 -14.60 -26.95 -38.81
#